data_3413531788acad6bb09dd265f1d2e468
#
_entry.id   3413531788acad6bb09dd265f1d2e468
#
_cell.length_a   1.000
_cell.length_b   1.000
_cell.length_c   1.000
_cell.angle_alpha   90.00
_cell.angle_beta   90.00
_cell.angle_gamma   90.00
#
_symmetry.space_group_name_H-M   'P 1'
#
loop_
_entity.id
_entity.type
_entity.pdbx_description
1 polymer ?
#
loop_
_entity_poly.entity_id
_entity_poly.type
_entity_poly.pdbx_seq_one_letter_code
_entity_poly.pdbx_strand_id
1 'polypeptide(L)'
;MTHLRSLAVVSVLAFAPIADFPTLITTAAYANPTTPEKLWDGFNAPTGIAVHSDGTVYVSNWGDSTVERIAADGTRSAVLRGVPSPAGIAIDAEGTVFVSSYSGDYIVRINPDGSHTRIAENLATPTGIAFSAEGRLLVANRAAGEILSIDPSNGLARVVARSLSLPVGVTEMADGSLVTSQYGGRVTRILPDGSMQELGESFSRPGVGILSDGPDAVFVIDNGAALVRRVSFNGRSEVVVEGFEGSAVALGRATNGDLLVGTWGTGAVYRTPISR
;
A
#
# COMPACT_ATOMS: atom_id res chain seq x y z
N MET A 1 -84.51 -6.62 37.53
CA MET A 1 -83.51 -5.61 37.11
C MET A 1 -82.20 -6.05 37.65
N THR A 2 -81.39 -6.73 36.83
CA THR A 2 -80.14 -7.37 37.28
C THR A 2 -79.00 -6.76 36.46
N HIS A 3 -78.15 -6.04 37.17
CA HIS A 3 -76.98 -5.43 36.56
C HIS A 3 -75.85 -6.46 36.48
N LEU A 4 -75.42 -6.83 35.27
CA LEU A 4 -74.17 -7.52 35.01
C LEU A 4 -73.03 -6.50 35.03
N ARG A 5 -72.03 -6.73 35.89
CA ARG A 5 -70.76 -6.03 35.86
C ARG A 5 -69.78 -6.86 35.04
N SER A 6 -69.29 -6.28 33.95
CA SER A 6 -68.22 -6.82 33.13
C SER A 6 -66.85 -6.57 33.81
N LEU A 7 -66.09 -7.65 34.05
CA LEU A 7 -64.66 -7.56 34.48
C LEU A 7 -63.82 -7.51 33.22
N ALA A 8 -63.07 -6.42 33.06
CA ALA A 8 -62.00 -6.35 32.07
C ALA A 8 -60.73 -6.95 32.66
N VAL A 9 -60.23 -8.02 32.01
CA VAL A 9 -58.91 -8.58 32.33
C VAL A 9 -57.86 -7.82 31.54
N VAL A 10 -57.00 -7.08 32.22
CA VAL A 10 -55.84 -6.41 31.65
C VAL A 10 -54.67 -7.41 31.69
N SER A 11 -54.28 -7.95 30.54
CA SER A 11 -53.05 -8.74 30.38
C SER A 11 -51.83 -7.83 30.30
N VAL A 12 -51.00 -7.83 31.32
CA VAL A 12 -49.72 -7.18 31.30
C VAL A 12 -48.71 -8.12 30.62
N LEU A 13 -48.30 -7.77 29.41
CA LEU A 13 -47.16 -8.41 28.72
C LEU A 13 -45.89 -7.93 29.37
N ALA A 14 -45.21 -8.80 30.11
CA ALA A 14 -43.89 -8.54 30.63
C ALA A 14 -42.86 -8.68 29.47
N PHE A 15 -42.21 -7.59 29.08
CA PHE A 15 -41.06 -7.62 28.19
C PHE A 15 -39.86 -8.10 29.02
N ALA A 16 -39.30 -9.25 28.61
CA ALA A 16 -38.00 -9.68 29.14
C ALA A 16 -36.90 -8.74 28.61
N PRO A 17 -35.91 -8.33 29.40
CA PRO A 17 -34.79 -7.52 28.93
C PRO A 17 -33.98 -8.37 27.92
N ILE A 18 -33.72 -7.76 26.74
CA ILE A 18 -32.77 -8.30 25.76
C ILE A 18 -31.39 -8.20 26.42
N ALA A 19 -30.76 -9.33 26.68
CA ALA A 19 -29.39 -9.35 27.18
C ALA A 19 -28.48 -8.78 26.09
N ASP A 20 -27.90 -7.62 26.34
CA ASP A 20 -26.77 -7.09 25.56
C ASP A 20 -25.60 -8.07 25.66
N PHE A 21 -25.39 -8.86 24.61
CA PHE A 21 -24.15 -9.58 24.44
C PHE A 21 -23.07 -8.55 24.01
N PRO A 22 -22.04 -8.31 24.82
CA PRO A 22 -20.92 -7.50 24.38
C PRO A 22 -20.27 -8.24 23.20
N THR A 23 -20.37 -7.67 22.01
CA THR A 23 -19.60 -8.12 20.85
C THR A 23 -18.15 -7.85 21.21
N LEU A 24 -17.43 -8.88 21.67
CA LEU A 24 -15.99 -8.85 21.82
C LEU A 24 -15.40 -8.75 20.41
N ILE A 25 -15.20 -7.52 19.93
CA ILE A 25 -14.32 -7.26 18.79
C ILE A 25 -12.91 -7.52 19.32
N THR A 26 -12.44 -8.74 19.16
CA THR A 26 -11.02 -9.06 19.36
C THR A 26 -10.26 -8.42 18.20
N THR A 27 -9.84 -7.18 18.38
CA THR A 27 -8.76 -6.63 17.55
C THR A 27 -7.52 -7.45 17.87
N ALA A 28 -7.09 -8.28 16.93
CA ALA A 28 -5.79 -8.92 17.02
C ALA A 28 -4.74 -7.80 17.12
N ALA A 29 -4.16 -7.61 18.29
CA ALA A 29 -3.02 -6.74 18.46
C ALA A 29 -1.80 -7.50 17.97
N TYR A 30 -0.95 -6.90 17.13
CA TYR A 30 0.37 -7.44 16.87
C TYR A 30 1.14 -7.43 18.19
N ALA A 31 1.54 -8.60 18.67
CA ALA A 31 1.98 -8.79 20.07
C ALA A 31 3.28 -8.05 20.39
N ASN A 32 4.21 -7.89 19.44
CA ASN A 32 5.45 -7.10 19.50
C ASN A 32 5.93 -6.88 18.08
N PRO A 33 6.72 -5.82 17.80
CA PRO A 33 7.35 -5.63 16.49
C PRO A 33 8.19 -6.85 16.13
N THR A 34 8.04 -7.34 14.89
CA THR A 34 8.79 -8.49 14.40
C THR A 34 10.19 -8.06 14.00
N THR A 35 11.20 -8.87 14.34
CA THR A 35 12.57 -8.64 13.88
C THR A 35 12.72 -9.05 12.42
N PRO A 36 13.20 -8.17 11.53
CA PRO A 36 13.34 -8.46 10.13
C PRO A 36 14.54 -9.38 9.86
N GLU A 37 14.37 -10.33 8.90
CA GLU A 37 15.44 -11.18 8.38
C GLU A 37 15.97 -10.60 7.07
N LYS A 38 17.29 -10.33 6.97
CA LYS A 38 17.90 -9.90 5.72
C LYS A 38 17.93 -11.05 4.72
N LEU A 39 17.21 -10.91 3.59
CA LEU A 39 17.20 -11.90 2.52
C LEU A 39 18.29 -11.65 1.47
N TRP A 40 18.41 -10.40 1.04
CA TRP A 40 19.32 -9.99 -0.03
C TRP A 40 19.92 -8.63 0.27
N ASP A 41 21.09 -8.38 -0.29
CA ASP A 41 21.80 -7.09 -0.25
C ASP A 41 22.39 -6.74 -1.62
N GLY A 42 23.20 -5.68 -1.70
CA GLY A 42 23.84 -5.24 -2.93
C GLY A 42 22.91 -4.49 -3.88
N PHE A 43 21.77 -3.99 -3.42
CA PHE A 43 20.94 -3.04 -4.16
C PHE A 43 21.44 -1.61 -3.95
N ASN A 44 21.14 -0.73 -4.91
CA ASN A 44 21.46 0.68 -4.79
C ASN A 44 20.18 1.51 -4.62
N ALA A 45 19.86 1.84 -3.37
CA ALA A 45 18.64 2.54 -2.99
C ALA A 45 17.35 1.84 -3.49
N PRO A 46 17.02 0.61 -3.01
CA PRO A 46 15.81 -0.08 -3.39
C PRO A 46 14.57 0.73 -2.98
N THR A 47 13.73 1.12 -3.94
CA THR A 47 12.64 2.07 -3.74
C THR A 47 11.26 1.47 -3.96
N GLY A 48 11.12 0.51 -4.86
CA GLY A 48 9.90 -0.26 -5.11
C GLY A 48 10.17 -1.76 -5.05
N ILE A 49 9.21 -2.51 -4.52
CA ILE A 49 9.19 -3.97 -4.53
C ILE A 49 7.82 -4.43 -4.99
N ALA A 50 7.80 -5.31 -6.00
CA ALA A 50 6.59 -6.02 -6.41
C ALA A 50 6.87 -7.52 -6.51
N VAL A 51 5.89 -8.34 -6.17
CA VAL A 51 5.99 -9.80 -6.19
C VAL A 51 4.96 -10.36 -7.16
N HIS A 52 5.42 -11.10 -8.14
CA HIS A 52 4.59 -11.82 -9.08
C HIS A 52 4.00 -13.08 -8.43
N SER A 53 2.88 -13.58 -8.96
CA SER A 53 2.17 -14.73 -8.42
C SER A 53 2.98 -16.03 -8.38
N ASP A 54 4.01 -16.16 -9.24
CA ASP A 54 4.97 -17.28 -9.26
C ASP A 54 6.10 -17.16 -8.20
N GLY A 55 6.08 -16.11 -7.37
CA GLY A 55 7.09 -15.83 -6.37
C GLY A 55 8.29 -15.01 -6.86
N THR A 56 8.34 -14.66 -8.13
CA THR A 56 9.37 -13.74 -8.66
C THR A 56 9.24 -12.37 -8.02
N VAL A 57 10.36 -11.82 -7.54
CA VAL A 57 10.42 -10.50 -6.92
C VAL A 57 11.10 -9.50 -7.86
N TYR A 58 10.51 -8.32 -8.02
CA TYR A 58 11.09 -7.20 -8.74
C TYR A 58 11.46 -6.08 -7.77
N VAL A 59 12.67 -5.55 -7.92
CA VAL A 59 13.19 -4.47 -7.07
C VAL A 59 13.72 -3.34 -7.95
N SER A 60 13.22 -2.13 -7.75
CA SER A 60 13.77 -0.94 -8.42
C SER A 60 14.97 -0.39 -7.65
N ASN A 61 16.07 -0.16 -8.34
CA ASN A 61 17.28 0.45 -7.83
C ASN A 61 17.36 1.92 -8.28
N TRP A 62 16.93 2.82 -7.43
CA TRP A 62 16.93 4.25 -7.70
C TRP A 62 18.31 4.77 -8.11
N GLY A 63 19.36 4.35 -7.39
CA GLY A 63 20.71 4.85 -7.59
C GLY A 63 21.38 4.35 -8.88
N ASP A 64 20.99 3.16 -9.38
CA ASP A 64 21.60 2.53 -10.57
C ASP A 64 20.73 2.66 -11.82
N SER A 65 19.56 3.28 -11.72
CA SER A 65 18.62 3.38 -12.85
C SER A 65 18.26 2.01 -13.44
N THR A 66 18.07 1.00 -12.56
CA THR A 66 17.77 -0.39 -12.96
C THR A 66 16.56 -0.94 -12.22
N VAL A 67 15.95 -1.98 -12.79
CA VAL A 67 15.06 -2.90 -12.08
C VAL A 67 15.66 -4.29 -12.13
N GLU A 68 15.81 -4.91 -10.99
CA GLU A 68 16.25 -6.29 -10.87
C GLU A 68 15.07 -7.23 -10.67
N ARG A 69 15.18 -8.40 -11.29
CA ARG A 69 14.32 -9.55 -11.09
C ARG A 69 15.07 -10.58 -10.27
N ILE A 70 14.43 -11.11 -9.24
CA ILE A 70 14.90 -12.21 -8.43
C ILE A 70 13.93 -13.37 -8.64
N ALA A 71 14.39 -14.43 -9.29
CA ALA A 71 13.59 -15.62 -9.52
C ALA A 71 13.39 -16.41 -8.21
N ALA A 72 12.45 -17.36 -8.20
CA ALA A 72 12.15 -18.18 -7.02
C ALA A 72 13.36 -19.02 -6.55
N ASP A 73 14.33 -19.33 -7.44
CA ASP A 73 15.59 -20.00 -7.12
C ASP A 73 16.68 -19.04 -6.57
N GLY A 74 16.37 -17.74 -6.43
CA GLY A 74 17.29 -16.71 -5.98
C GLY A 74 18.17 -16.10 -7.08
N THR A 75 18.06 -16.56 -8.32
CA THR A 75 18.83 -16.00 -9.45
C THR A 75 18.42 -14.54 -9.70
N ARG A 76 19.40 -13.63 -9.71
CA ARG A 76 19.22 -12.19 -9.92
C ARG A 76 19.60 -11.78 -11.34
N SER A 77 18.80 -10.95 -11.97
CA SER A 77 19.09 -10.36 -13.27
C SER A 77 18.46 -8.99 -13.42
N ALA A 78 19.15 -8.04 -14.05
CA ALA A 78 18.56 -6.76 -14.38
C ALA A 78 17.65 -6.92 -15.62
N VAL A 79 16.37 -6.59 -15.45
CA VAL A 79 15.33 -6.66 -16.49
C VAL A 79 14.99 -5.30 -17.10
N LEU A 80 15.45 -4.21 -16.47
CA LEU A 80 15.30 -2.84 -16.98
C LEU A 80 16.56 -2.04 -16.66
N ARG A 81 17.03 -1.24 -17.60
CA ARG A 81 18.19 -0.34 -17.44
C ARG A 81 17.92 1.01 -18.08
N GLY A 82 18.55 2.06 -17.55
CA GLY A 82 18.50 3.40 -18.11
C GLY A 82 17.19 4.16 -17.88
N VAL A 83 16.36 3.70 -16.97
CA VAL A 83 15.19 4.44 -16.48
C VAL A 83 15.62 5.28 -15.29
N PRO A 84 15.62 6.64 -15.39
CA PRO A 84 16.11 7.50 -14.33
C PRO A 84 15.30 7.37 -13.06
N SER A 85 15.98 7.11 -11.94
CA SER A 85 15.40 7.01 -10.60
C SER A 85 14.11 6.18 -10.58
N PRO A 86 14.17 4.86 -10.94
CA PRO A 86 12.99 4.01 -10.91
C PRO A 86 12.48 3.90 -9.48
N ALA A 87 11.18 4.16 -9.26
CA ALA A 87 10.59 4.23 -7.94
C ALA A 87 9.58 3.10 -7.71
N GLY A 88 8.28 3.35 -7.85
CA GLY A 88 7.24 2.34 -7.67
C GLY A 88 7.26 1.27 -8.76
N ILE A 89 6.92 0.04 -8.37
CA ILE A 89 6.69 -1.08 -9.30
C ILE A 89 5.28 -1.62 -9.04
N ALA A 90 4.55 -1.92 -10.10
CA ALA A 90 3.28 -2.65 -10.05
C ALA A 90 3.24 -3.73 -11.12
N ILE A 91 2.50 -4.80 -10.86
CA ILE A 91 2.30 -5.93 -11.77
C ILE A 91 0.80 -6.05 -12.02
N ASP A 92 0.39 -6.12 -13.30
CA ASP A 92 -1.02 -6.32 -13.65
C ASP A 92 -1.44 -7.80 -13.50
N ALA A 93 -2.71 -8.07 -13.80
CA ALA A 93 -3.28 -9.42 -13.71
C ALA A 93 -2.66 -10.41 -14.71
N GLU A 94 -2.11 -9.91 -15.80
CA GLU A 94 -1.43 -10.67 -16.85
C GLU A 94 0.05 -10.90 -16.55
N GLY A 95 0.58 -10.33 -15.45
CA GLY A 95 1.97 -10.45 -15.03
C GLY A 95 2.90 -9.41 -15.67
N THR A 96 2.35 -8.39 -16.32
CA THR A 96 3.15 -7.31 -16.92
C THR A 96 3.64 -6.35 -15.85
N VAL A 97 4.91 -5.99 -15.90
CA VAL A 97 5.55 -5.12 -14.92
C VAL A 97 5.56 -3.66 -15.40
N PHE A 98 5.13 -2.77 -14.52
CA PHE A 98 5.13 -1.33 -14.73
C PHE A 98 6.03 -0.66 -13.70
N VAL A 99 6.73 0.40 -14.12
CA VAL A 99 7.70 1.11 -13.29
C VAL A 99 7.54 2.61 -13.47
N SER A 100 7.46 3.34 -12.36
CA SER A 100 7.51 4.81 -12.38
C SER A 100 8.97 5.29 -12.47
N SER A 101 9.23 6.26 -13.35
CA SER A 101 10.48 7.00 -13.42
C SER A 101 10.32 8.36 -12.78
N TYR A 102 10.82 8.48 -11.55
CA TYR A 102 10.70 9.72 -10.76
C TYR A 102 11.36 10.92 -11.45
N SER A 103 12.62 10.78 -11.87
CA SER A 103 13.36 11.88 -12.51
C SER A 103 13.10 11.98 -14.02
N GLY A 104 12.42 11.01 -14.60
CA GLY A 104 12.04 11.02 -16.01
C GLY A 104 10.62 11.51 -16.27
N ASP A 105 9.80 11.64 -15.22
CA ASP A 105 8.40 12.09 -15.31
C ASP A 105 7.51 11.23 -16.22
N TYR A 106 7.73 9.91 -16.21
CA TYR A 106 6.96 8.96 -17.01
C TYR A 106 6.76 7.61 -16.30
N ILE A 107 5.88 6.79 -16.87
CA ILE A 107 5.72 5.37 -16.53
C ILE A 107 6.17 4.52 -17.70
N VAL A 108 6.90 3.45 -17.45
CA VAL A 108 7.24 2.44 -18.44
C VAL A 108 6.55 1.10 -18.13
N ARG A 109 6.25 0.36 -19.18
CA ARG A 109 5.92 -1.06 -19.17
C ARG A 109 7.12 -1.85 -19.65
N ILE A 110 7.49 -2.92 -18.95
CA ILE A 110 8.51 -3.88 -19.39
C ILE A 110 7.85 -4.86 -20.35
N ASN A 111 8.40 -4.99 -21.55
CA ASN A 111 7.89 -5.90 -22.57
C ASN A 111 8.50 -7.31 -22.39
N PRO A 112 7.86 -8.38 -22.92
CA PRO A 112 8.35 -9.74 -22.79
C PRO A 112 9.76 -9.98 -23.40
N ASP A 113 10.16 -9.18 -24.37
CA ASP A 113 11.49 -9.22 -25.01
C ASP A 113 12.57 -8.47 -24.21
N GLY A 114 12.23 -7.91 -23.02
CA GLY A 114 13.11 -7.12 -22.18
C GLY A 114 13.27 -5.66 -22.60
N SER A 115 12.65 -5.24 -23.71
CA SER A 115 12.52 -3.83 -24.04
C SER A 115 11.48 -3.14 -23.11
N HIS A 116 11.37 -1.82 -23.19
CA HIS A 116 10.35 -1.10 -22.44
C HIS A 116 9.64 -0.06 -23.30
N THR A 117 8.38 0.18 -22.98
CA THR A 117 7.54 1.17 -23.64
C THR A 117 7.06 2.20 -22.62
N ARG A 118 7.21 3.49 -22.93
CA ARG A 118 6.58 4.55 -22.14
C ARG A 118 5.08 4.55 -22.41
N ILE A 119 4.29 4.43 -21.34
CA ILE A 119 2.82 4.40 -21.45
C ILE A 119 2.16 5.70 -21.02
N ALA A 120 2.85 6.51 -20.21
CA ALA A 120 2.39 7.84 -19.80
C ALA A 120 3.61 8.74 -19.62
N GLU A 121 3.52 9.97 -20.06
CA GLU A 121 4.61 10.97 -20.02
C GLU A 121 4.10 12.31 -19.47
N ASN A 122 5.02 13.25 -19.23
CA ASN A 122 4.74 14.57 -18.68
C ASN A 122 4.03 14.52 -17.32
N LEU A 123 4.40 13.56 -16.50
CA LEU A 123 3.99 13.46 -15.10
C LEU A 123 4.82 14.43 -14.25
N ALA A 124 4.54 14.47 -12.95
CA ALA A 124 5.26 15.35 -12.03
C ALA A 124 5.86 14.50 -10.87
N THR A 125 7.05 13.98 -11.10
CA THR A 125 7.76 13.08 -10.18
C THR A 125 6.90 11.91 -9.69
N PRO A 126 6.44 11.00 -10.60
CA PRO A 126 5.65 9.84 -10.22
C PRO A 126 6.45 8.92 -9.30
N THR A 127 5.84 8.49 -8.19
CA THR A 127 6.50 7.67 -7.17
C THR A 127 5.83 6.31 -7.05
N GLY A 128 5.10 6.04 -5.96
CA GLY A 128 4.39 4.79 -5.77
C GLY A 128 3.28 4.58 -6.79
N ILE A 129 3.17 3.36 -7.27
CA ILE A 129 2.13 2.94 -8.22
C ILE A 129 1.49 1.64 -7.76
N ALA A 130 0.21 1.45 -8.07
CA ALA A 130 -0.53 0.22 -7.79
C ALA A 130 -1.63 0.02 -8.82
N PHE A 131 -2.08 -1.22 -9.03
CA PHE A 131 -3.27 -1.47 -9.83
C PHE A 131 -4.54 -1.36 -8.99
N SER A 132 -5.58 -0.78 -9.56
CA SER A 132 -6.94 -0.83 -9.03
C SER A 132 -7.62 -2.14 -9.40
N ALA A 133 -8.73 -2.47 -8.73
CA ALA A 133 -9.56 -3.62 -9.05
C ALA A 133 -10.12 -3.58 -10.49
N GLU A 134 -10.23 -2.39 -11.07
CA GLU A 134 -10.66 -2.18 -12.46
C GLU A 134 -9.50 -2.32 -13.48
N GLY A 135 -8.28 -2.67 -13.04
CA GLY A 135 -7.11 -2.80 -13.92
C GLY A 135 -6.51 -1.44 -14.36
N ARG A 136 -6.83 -0.36 -13.67
CA ARG A 136 -6.21 0.94 -13.92
C ARG A 136 -4.98 1.13 -13.06
N LEU A 137 -3.97 1.79 -13.59
CA LEU A 137 -2.76 2.09 -12.84
C LEU A 137 -2.95 3.38 -12.02
N LEU A 138 -2.96 3.25 -10.71
CA LEU A 138 -2.95 4.37 -9.77
C LEU A 138 -1.52 4.86 -9.61
N VAL A 139 -1.32 6.18 -9.62
CA VAL A 139 0.01 6.80 -9.54
C VAL A 139 0.00 7.95 -8.55
N ALA A 140 0.89 7.90 -7.58
CA ALA A 140 1.20 9.05 -6.73
C ALA A 140 2.05 10.05 -7.54
N ASN A 141 1.38 11.08 -8.10
CA ASN A 141 2.00 12.15 -8.91
C ASN A 141 2.50 13.25 -7.98
N ARG A 142 3.67 13.01 -7.39
CA ARG A 142 4.16 13.62 -6.16
C ARG A 142 4.23 15.15 -6.22
N ALA A 143 4.91 15.73 -7.22
CA ALA A 143 5.12 17.17 -7.28
C ALA A 143 3.85 17.94 -7.64
N ALA A 144 2.88 17.30 -8.31
CA ALA A 144 1.57 17.88 -8.59
C ALA A 144 0.61 17.79 -7.38
N GLY A 145 0.92 16.99 -6.35
CA GLY A 145 0.03 16.77 -5.23
C GLY A 145 -1.25 16.02 -5.60
N GLU A 146 -1.14 15.05 -6.51
CA GLU A 146 -2.28 14.36 -7.10
C GLU A 146 -2.13 12.84 -7.04
N ILE A 147 -3.26 12.12 -7.05
CA ILE A 147 -3.32 10.72 -7.47
C ILE A 147 -3.94 10.68 -8.86
N LEU A 148 -3.26 10.00 -9.76
CA LEU A 148 -3.74 9.73 -11.12
C LEU A 148 -4.27 8.30 -11.22
N SER A 149 -5.25 8.10 -12.10
CA SER A 149 -5.70 6.81 -12.60
C SER A 149 -5.41 6.76 -14.09
N ILE A 150 -4.50 5.90 -14.50
CA ILE A 150 -4.02 5.79 -15.89
C ILE A 150 -4.54 4.49 -16.50
N ASP A 151 -5.01 4.56 -17.74
CA ASP A 151 -5.32 3.39 -18.54
C ASP A 151 -4.00 2.81 -19.08
N PRO A 152 -3.59 1.60 -18.67
CA PRO A 152 -2.28 1.05 -19.06
C PRO A 152 -2.18 0.68 -20.55
N SER A 153 -3.31 0.59 -21.26
CA SER A 153 -3.36 0.24 -22.68
C SER A 153 -3.04 1.42 -23.60
N ASN A 154 -3.41 2.64 -23.21
CA ASN A 154 -3.30 3.83 -24.06
C ASN A 154 -2.70 5.05 -23.36
N GLY A 155 -2.38 4.94 -22.06
CA GLY A 155 -1.76 6.01 -21.27
C GLY A 155 -2.70 7.16 -20.85
N LEU A 156 -4.00 7.04 -21.12
CA LEU A 156 -4.96 8.10 -20.78
C LEU A 156 -5.08 8.24 -19.27
N ALA A 157 -4.63 9.38 -18.75
CA ALA A 157 -4.62 9.72 -17.35
C ALA A 157 -5.84 10.58 -16.95
N ARG A 158 -6.39 10.31 -15.77
CA ARG A 158 -7.36 11.19 -15.10
C ARG A 158 -6.90 11.44 -13.66
N VAL A 159 -7.11 12.64 -13.15
CA VAL A 159 -6.88 12.95 -11.74
C VAL A 159 -8.05 12.41 -10.93
N VAL A 160 -7.77 11.60 -9.90
CA VAL A 160 -8.76 11.04 -8.99
C VAL A 160 -8.72 11.66 -7.59
N ALA A 161 -7.59 12.29 -7.22
CA ALA A 161 -7.49 13.10 -6.00
C ALA A 161 -6.50 14.26 -6.21
N ARG A 162 -6.73 15.37 -5.50
CA ARG A 162 -5.91 16.60 -5.56
C ARG A 162 -5.62 17.13 -4.16
N SER A 163 -4.81 18.19 -4.10
CA SER A 163 -4.49 18.92 -2.86
C SER A 163 -3.79 18.06 -1.81
N LEU A 164 -3.02 17.07 -2.25
CA LEU A 164 -2.20 16.21 -1.41
C LEU A 164 -0.81 16.84 -1.19
N SER A 165 -0.23 16.61 -0.02
CA SER A 165 1.09 17.12 0.35
C SER A 165 2.19 16.13 -0.02
N LEU A 166 2.66 16.16 -1.27
CA LEU A 166 3.71 15.27 -1.79
C LEU A 166 3.36 13.78 -1.61
N PRO A 167 2.29 13.26 -2.25
CA PRO A 167 1.94 11.84 -2.14
C PRO A 167 3.08 10.98 -2.70
N VAL A 168 3.41 9.89 -2.00
CA VAL A 168 4.55 9.01 -2.36
C VAL A 168 4.18 7.56 -2.53
N GLY A 169 3.07 7.11 -1.96
CA GLY A 169 2.53 5.76 -2.13
C GLY A 169 1.01 5.81 -2.32
N VAL A 170 0.45 4.81 -2.97
CA VAL A 170 -1.01 4.68 -3.15
C VAL A 170 -1.40 3.21 -3.20
N THR A 171 -2.54 2.89 -2.62
CA THR A 171 -3.21 1.58 -2.73
C THR A 171 -4.71 1.76 -2.76
N GLU A 172 -5.42 0.84 -3.43
CA GLU A 172 -6.89 0.77 -3.38
C GLU A 172 -7.33 -0.24 -2.32
N MET A 173 -8.43 0.06 -1.66
CA MET A 173 -9.06 -0.78 -0.66
C MET A 173 -10.28 -1.49 -1.26
N ALA A 174 -10.74 -2.57 -0.60
CA ALA A 174 -11.86 -3.38 -1.10
C ALA A 174 -13.18 -2.61 -1.25
N ASP A 175 -13.35 -1.49 -0.56
CA ASP A 175 -14.52 -0.60 -0.66
C ASP A 175 -14.39 0.48 -1.75
N GLY A 176 -13.33 0.41 -2.56
CA GLY A 176 -13.02 1.38 -3.63
C GLY A 176 -12.39 2.68 -3.12
N SER A 177 -12.18 2.85 -1.81
CA SER A 177 -11.41 3.98 -1.31
C SER A 177 -9.93 3.82 -1.63
N LEU A 178 -9.23 4.95 -1.82
CA LEU A 178 -7.78 4.95 -1.98
C LEU A 178 -7.12 5.35 -0.67
N VAL A 179 -5.96 4.79 -0.38
CA VAL A 179 -5.12 5.25 0.72
C VAL A 179 -3.78 5.69 0.16
N THR A 180 -3.34 6.87 0.54
CA THR A 180 -2.06 7.44 0.11
C THR A 180 -1.20 7.85 1.30
N SER A 181 0.09 7.53 1.22
CA SER A 181 1.11 8.06 2.11
C SER A 181 1.65 9.36 1.53
N GLN A 182 1.83 10.38 2.38
CA GLN A 182 2.30 11.70 1.99
C GLN A 182 3.62 12.03 2.70
N TYR A 183 4.60 12.50 1.98
CA TYR A 183 5.96 12.77 2.47
C TYR A 183 5.99 13.77 3.66
N GLY A 184 4.97 14.61 3.79
CA GLY A 184 4.79 15.54 4.89
C GLY A 184 4.30 14.92 6.21
N GLY A 185 4.29 13.60 6.35
CA GLY A 185 3.93 12.91 7.60
C GLY A 185 2.46 12.52 7.74
N ARG A 186 1.74 12.39 6.62
CA ARG A 186 0.30 12.04 6.59
C ARG A 186 0.06 10.72 5.90
N VAL A 187 -0.97 10.00 6.36
CA VAL A 187 -1.64 8.92 5.64
C VAL A 187 -3.09 9.32 5.49
N THR A 188 -3.56 9.40 4.25
CA THR A 188 -4.90 9.91 3.95
C THR A 188 -5.70 8.86 3.19
N ARG A 189 -6.90 8.57 3.67
CA ARG A 189 -7.91 7.81 2.95
C ARG A 189 -8.77 8.76 2.13
N ILE A 190 -8.98 8.43 0.87
CA ILE A 190 -9.79 9.16 -0.09
C ILE A 190 -10.99 8.26 -0.42
N LEU A 191 -12.18 8.68 -0.02
CA LEU A 191 -13.39 7.90 -0.24
C LEU A 191 -13.88 8.05 -1.70
N PRO A 192 -14.77 7.15 -2.19
CA PRO A 192 -15.28 7.23 -3.57
C PRO A 192 -16.02 8.53 -3.90
N ASP A 193 -16.56 9.23 -2.90
CA ASP A 193 -17.19 10.55 -3.07
C ASP A 193 -16.19 11.72 -3.11
N GLY A 194 -14.88 11.42 -3.01
CA GLY A 194 -13.79 12.39 -3.00
C GLY A 194 -13.50 13.02 -1.65
N SER A 195 -14.26 12.72 -0.60
CA SER A 195 -13.94 13.19 0.76
C SER A 195 -12.68 12.52 1.28
N MET A 196 -11.94 13.21 2.16
CA MET A 196 -10.65 12.77 2.67
C MET A 196 -10.68 12.66 4.19
N GLN A 197 -10.03 11.59 4.69
CA GLN A 197 -9.86 11.32 6.11
C GLN A 197 -8.38 11.08 6.40
N GLU A 198 -7.82 11.79 7.37
CA GLU A 198 -6.48 11.48 7.88
C GLU A 198 -6.54 10.25 8.78
N LEU A 199 -5.58 9.34 8.60
CA LEU A 199 -5.48 8.09 9.33
C LEU A 199 -4.26 8.07 10.25
N GLY A 200 -4.48 7.60 11.50
CA GLY A 200 -3.43 7.32 12.47
C GLY A 200 -2.69 8.55 12.99
N GLU A 201 -1.59 8.28 13.67
CA GLU A 201 -0.70 9.32 14.18
C GLU A 201 0.22 9.86 13.06
N SER A 202 0.78 11.04 13.29
CA SER A 202 1.74 11.62 12.36
C SER A 202 2.98 10.73 12.21
N PHE A 203 3.40 10.53 10.98
CA PHE A 203 4.62 9.81 10.63
C PHE A 203 5.83 10.76 10.68
N SER A 204 7.00 10.23 10.93
CA SER A 204 8.24 10.99 10.81
C SER A 204 8.47 11.40 9.36
N ARG A 205 8.31 10.46 8.42
CA ARG A 205 8.34 10.70 6.98
C ARG A 205 7.87 9.43 6.25
N PRO A 206 6.64 9.35 5.76
CA PRO A 206 6.18 8.19 5.01
C PRO A 206 7.02 7.92 3.76
N GLY A 207 7.30 6.63 3.51
CA GLY A 207 7.98 6.16 2.31
C GLY A 207 7.02 5.81 1.18
N VAL A 208 7.58 5.30 0.08
CA VAL A 208 6.84 4.86 -1.12
C VAL A 208 5.98 3.64 -0.81
N GLY A 209 6.46 2.79 0.10
CA GLY A 209 5.79 1.52 0.42
C GLY A 209 4.50 1.69 1.21
N ILE A 210 3.39 1.28 0.60
CA ILE A 210 2.07 1.15 1.21
C ILE A 210 1.37 -0.08 0.64
N LEU A 211 0.71 -0.86 1.51
CA LEU A 211 -0.04 -2.07 1.12
C LEU A 211 -1.33 -2.15 1.93
N SER A 212 -2.40 -2.63 1.32
CA SER A 212 -3.63 -2.97 2.05
C SER A 212 -3.39 -4.11 3.04
N ASP A 213 -4.06 -4.07 4.20
CA ASP A 213 -4.08 -5.14 5.19
C ASP A 213 -5.52 -5.42 5.64
N GLY A 214 -6.18 -6.28 4.87
CA GLY A 214 -7.60 -6.54 5.02
C GLY A 214 -8.46 -5.37 4.55
N PRO A 215 -9.72 -5.28 5.02
CA PRO A 215 -10.69 -4.31 4.50
C PRO A 215 -10.55 -2.90 5.12
N ASP A 216 -9.88 -2.76 6.27
CA ASP A 216 -9.95 -1.56 7.12
C ASP A 216 -8.60 -1.06 7.62
N ALA A 217 -7.49 -1.55 7.06
CA ALA A 217 -6.14 -1.14 7.46
C ALA A 217 -5.14 -1.20 6.30
N VAL A 218 -4.02 -0.50 6.49
CA VAL A 218 -2.88 -0.51 5.58
C VAL A 218 -1.57 -0.68 6.35
N PHE A 219 -0.59 -1.34 5.73
CA PHE A 219 0.81 -1.21 6.13
C PHE A 219 1.45 -0.04 5.41
N VAL A 220 2.18 0.78 6.15
CA VAL A 220 2.86 1.97 5.63
C VAL A 220 4.28 2.02 6.16
N ILE A 221 5.23 2.28 5.28
CA ILE A 221 6.61 2.59 5.66
C ILE A 221 6.66 3.97 6.34
N ASP A 222 7.25 4.05 7.53
CA ASP A 222 7.72 5.29 8.12
C ASP A 222 9.24 5.41 7.90
N ASN A 223 9.63 5.97 6.76
CA ASN A 223 11.01 6.07 6.31
C ASN A 223 11.88 6.84 7.32
N GLY A 224 11.36 7.92 7.88
CA GLY A 224 12.10 8.75 8.83
C GLY A 224 12.36 8.06 10.17
N ALA A 225 11.52 7.08 10.54
CA ALA A 225 11.67 6.27 11.75
C ALA A 225 12.27 4.88 11.48
N ALA A 226 12.50 4.52 10.21
CA ALA A 226 13.01 3.21 9.78
C ALA A 226 12.16 2.03 10.29
N LEU A 227 10.84 2.11 10.12
CA LEU A 227 9.90 1.08 10.57
C LEU A 227 8.69 0.93 9.64
N VAL A 228 7.90 -0.12 9.88
CA VAL A 228 6.59 -0.32 9.25
C VAL A 228 5.50 -0.14 10.29
N ARG A 229 4.51 0.67 9.99
CA ARG A 229 3.29 0.83 10.78
C ARG A 229 2.10 0.15 10.11
N ARG A 230 1.23 -0.39 10.92
CA ARG A 230 -0.14 -0.75 10.52
C ARG A 230 -1.06 0.36 10.96
N VAL A 231 -1.84 0.91 10.03
CA VAL A 231 -2.77 2.02 10.28
C VAL A 231 -4.17 1.56 9.95
N SER A 232 -5.04 1.57 10.94
CA SER A 232 -6.46 1.19 10.79
C SER A 232 -7.35 2.40 10.51
N PHE A 233 -8.48 2.19 9.86
CA PHE A 233 -9.43 3.26 9.53
C PHE A 233 -10.12 3.89 10.75
N ASN A 234 -10.03 3.26 11.91
CA ASN A 234 -10.46 3.84 13.19
C ASN A 234 -9.43 4.81 13.80
N GLY A 235 -8.31 5.07 13.10
CA GLY A 235 -7.25 5.98 13.53
C GLY A 235 -6.13 5.34 14.37
N ARG A 236 -6.21 4.04 14.69
CA ARG A 236 -5.14 3.36 15.43
C ARG A 236 -3.93 3.15 14.53
N SER A 237 -2.75 3.51 15.03
CA SER A 237 -1.46 3.27 14.41
C SER A 237 -0.57 2.45 15.34
N GLU A 238 0.02 1.38 14.85
CA GLU A 238 0.90 0.49 15.62
C GLU A 238 2.15 0.12 14.81
N VAL A 239 3.29 0.04 15.48
CA VAL A 239 4.54 -0.44 14.88
C VAL A 239 4.47 -1.94 14.77
N VAL A 240 4.66 -2.48 13.56
CA VAL A 240 4.62 -3.93 13.30
C VAL A 240 5.99 -4.51 12.96
N VAL A 241 6.89 -3.67 12.44
CA VAL A 241 8.27 -4.04 12.15
C VAL A 241 9.19 -2.88 12.45
N GLU A 242 10.30 -3.16 13.11
CA GLU A 242 11.39 -2.22 13.39
C GLU A 242 12.75 -2.96 13.38
N GLY A 243 13.85 -2.23 13.57
CA GLY A 243 15.18 -2.84 13.65
C GLY A 243 15.86 -3.04 12.29
N PHE A 244 15.45 -2.32 11.26
CA PHE A 244 16.17 -2.30 9.98
C PHE A 244 17.50 -1.58 10.09
N GLU A 245 18.51 -2.11 9.41
CA GLU A 245 19.71 -1.35 9.10
C GLU A 245 19.41 -0.45 7.88
N GLY A 246 19.54 0.87 8.04
CA GLY A 246 19.19 1.85 7.02
C GLY A 246 17.73 2.31 7.04
N SER A 247 17.37 3.18 6.12
CA SER A 247 16.03 3.76 6.04
C SER A 247 15.10 2.86 5.25
N ALA A 248 14.01 2.38 5.85
CA ALA A 248 12.97 1.64 5.15
C ALA A 248 12.27 2.53 4.12
N VAL A 249 12.12 2.06 2.87
CA VAL A 249 11.52 2.83 1.76
C VAL A 249 10.50 2.00 0.98
N ALA A 250 10.93 0.82 0.48
CA ALA A 250 10.11 -0.06 -0.34
C ALA A 250 9.34 -1.06 0.52
N LEU A 251 8.13 -1.38 0.11
CA LEU A 251 7.31 -2.41 0.74
C LEU A 251 6.67 -3.28 -0.35
N GLY A 252 6.82 -4.59 -0.20
CA GLY A 252 6.18 -5.61 -1.01
C GLY A 252 5.55 -6.67 -0.13
N ARG A 253 4.70 -7.53 -0.70
CA ARG A 253 4.11 -8.69 -0.02
C ARG A 253 4.52 -9.95 -0.76
N ALA A 254 5.19 -10.86 -0.07
CA ALA A 254 5.52 -12.18 -0.56
C ALA A 254 4.25 -13.05 -0.73
N THR A 255 4.33 -14.09 -1.55
CA THR A 255 3.19 -14.99 -1.82
C THR A 255 2.69 -15.73 -0.58
N ASN A 256 3.53 -15.92 0.44
CA ASN A 256 3.15 -16.48 1.74
C ASN A 256 2.56 -15.45 2.72
N GLY A 257 2.44 -14.18 2.30
CA GLY A 257 1.90 -13.10 3.12
C GLY A 257 2.92 -12.28 3.90
N ASP A 258 4.19 -12.69 3.98
CA ASP A 258 5.26 -11.93 4.63
C ASP A 258 5.48 -10.58 3.97
N LEU A 259 5.92 -9.59 4.73
CA LEU A 259 6.35 -8.31 4.18
C LEU A 259 7.79 -8.39 3.67
N LEU A 260 8.05 -7.77 2.52
CA LEU A 260 9.38 -7.50 2.01
C LEU A 260 9.65 -6.00 2.13
N VAL A 261 10.76 -5.63 2.77
CA VAL A 261 11.11 -4.24 3.02
C VAL A 261 12.48 -3.93 2.43
N GLY A 262 12.54 -2.97 1.52
CA GLY A 262 13.79 -2.47 0.95
C GLY A 262 14.30 -1.26 1.73
N THR A 263 15.63 -1.22 1.99
CA THR A 263 16.24 -0.16 2.78
C THR A 263 17.32 0.61 2.00
N TRP A 264 17.25 1.95 2.08
CA TRP A 264 18.31 2.82 1.62
C TRP A 264 19.48 2.83 2.60
N GLY A 265 20.67 3.17 2.11
CA GLY A 265 21.90 3.21 2.90
C GLY A 265 22.59 1.86 2.95
N THR A 266 21.91 0.80 3.29
CA THR A 266 22.48 -0.57 3.30
C THR A 266 22.22 -1.34 2.01
N GLY A 267 21.25 -0.90 1.19
CA GLY A 267 20.90 -1.59 -0.06
C GLY A 267 20.42 -3.01 0.15
N ALA A 268 19.64 -3.23 1.21
CA ALA A 268 19.14 -4.56 1.58
C ALA A 268 17.64 -4.71 1.36
N VAL A 269 17.20 -5.95 1.19
CA VAL A 269 15.78 -6.36 1.25
C VAL A 269 15.63 -7.35 2.39
N TYR A 270 14.71 -7.04 3.28
CA TYR A 270 14.37 -7.84 4.45
C TYR A 270 13.03 -8.52 4.27
N ARG A 271 12.88 -9.71 4.86
CA ARG A 271 11.61 -10.41 5.04
C ARG A 271 11.16 -10.27 6.49
N THR A 272 9.87 -10.09 6.68
CA THR A 272 9.25 -10.04 7.99
C THR A 272 7.97 -10.84 8.00
N PRO A 273 7.92 -11.97 8.73
CA PRO A 273 6.68 -12.70 8.95
C PRO A 273 5.66 -11.82 9.68
N ILE A 274 4.43 -11.77 9.17
CA ILE A 274 3.32 -11.06 9.81
C ILE A 274 2.38 -12.10 10.43
N SER A 275 2.51 -12.28 11.75
CA SER A 275 1.57 -13.10 12.52
C SER A 275 0.25 -12.33 12.70
N ARG A 276 -0.86 -12.94 12.33
CA ARG A 276 -2.22 -12.44 12.62
C ARG A 276 -2.81 -13.15 13.80
#